data_0f27a6edfa1beb3b8ea6c8efd5d70681
#
_entry.id   0f27a6edfa1beb3b8ea6c8efd5d70681
#
_cell.length_a   1.000
_cell.length_b   1.000
_cell.length_c   1.000
_cell.angle_alpha   90.00
_cell.angle_beta   90.00
_cell.angle_gamma   90.00
#
_symmetry.space_group_name_H-M   'P 1'
#
loop_
_entity.id
_entity.type
_entity.pdbx_description
1 polymer ?
#
loop_
_entity_poly.entity_id
_entity_poly.type
_entity_poly.pdbx_seq_one_letter_code
_entity_poly.pdbx_strand_id
1 'polypeptide(L)'
;HFNLISALHKSVRNSDPDAALYWLARMLEAGEDRLYVARRVVRMAVEDIGLADPNALGITLAARDAFDFLGIPEGDLALAQAVVYLCAAPKSNAVYTAYSAVLEDVERTAQDPVPLHLRNAVTGLMKGFGYGEGYQYAHDQESKVADMQCLPDNLKDRVYYHPTEEGIEKRIKARLEEIRKIKRAASD
;
A
#
# COMPACT_ATOMS: atom_id res chain seq x y z
N HIS A 1 4.08 -25.43 10.94
CA HIS A 1 4.32 -24.52 9.81
C HIS A 1 3.38 -23.30 9.85
N PHE A 2 2.09 -23.49 9.66
CA PHE A 2 1.12 -22.38 9.67
C PHE A 2 1.05 -21.64 11.01
N ASN A 3 1.20 -22.37 12.11
CA ASN A 3 1.18 -21.77 13.46
C ASN A 3 2.40 -20.89 13.71
N LEU A 4 3.59 -21.30 13.23
CA LEU A 4 4.82 -20.53 13.42
C LEU A 4 4.78 -19.22 12.66
N ILE A 5 4.37 -19.23 11.39
CA ILE A 5 4.27 -17.99 10.61
C ILE A 5 3.18 -17.04 11.14
N SER A 6 2.08 -17.61 11.63
CA SER A 6 1.03 -16.83 12.27
C SER A 6 1.52 -16.17 13.56
N ALA A 7 2.29 -16.90 14.37
CA ALA A 7 2.88 -16.36 15.59
C ALA A 7 3.89 -15.24 15.30
N LEU A 8 4.72 -15.40 14.28
CA LEU A 8 5.64 -14.38 13.83
C LEU A 8 4.88 -13.11 13.40
N HIS A 9 3.90 -13.26 12.52
CA HIS A 9 3.13 -12.13 11.99
C HIS A 9 2.41 -11.38 13.11
N LYS A 10 1.76 -12.09 14.03
CA LYS A 10 1.06 -11.47 15.17
C LYS A 10 2.03 -10.78 16.13
N SER A 11 3.22 -11.32 16.33
CA SER A 11 4.25 -10.70 17.16
C SER A 11 4.75 -9.38 16.55
N VAL A 12 4.97 -9.35 15.24
CA VAL A 12 5.33 -8.13 14.52
C VAL A 12 4.21 -7.09 14.63
N ARG A 13 2.98 -7.51 14.38
CA ARG A 13 1.80 -6.63 14.49
C ARG A 13 1.63 -6.04 15.88
N ASN A 14 1.98 -6.82 16.91
CA ASN A 14 1.93 -6.40 18.31
C ASN A 14 3.19 -5.64 18.77
N SER A 15 4.11 -5.34 17.88
CA SER A 15 5.34 -4.61 18.20
C SER A 15 6.21 -5.31 19.27
N ASP A 16 6.28 -6.64 19.20
CA ASP A 16 7.04 -7.45 20.14
C ASP A 16 8.27 -8.07 19.43
N PRO A 17 9.44 -7.40 19.49
CA PRO A 17 10.62 -7.87 18.78
C PRO A 17 11.20 -9.18 19.36
N ASP A 18 11.10 -9.37 20.65
CA ASP A 18 11.64 -10.58 21.30
C ASP A 18 10.85 -11.82 20.87
N ALA A 19 9.53 -11.74 20.92
CA ALA A 19 8.67 -12.82 20.43
C ALA A 19 8.87 -13.05 18.93
N ALA A 20 8.93 -11.98 18.14
CA ALA A 20 9.11 -12.07 16.70
C ALA A 20 10.45 -12.75 16.34
N LEU A 21 11.54 -12.38 16.99
CA LEU A 21 12.84 -13.03 16.78
C LEU A 21 12.80 -14.52 17.17
N TYR A 22 12.12 -14.84 18.25
CA TYR A 22 11.98 -16.23 18.68
C TYR A 22 11.26 -17.08 17.63
N TRP A 23 10.12 -16.61 17.11
CA TRP A 23 9.37 -17.35 16.10
C TRP A 23 10.09 -17.41 14.76
N LEU A 24 10.79 -16.34 14.38
CA LEU A 24 11.64 -16.34 13.20
C LEU A 24 12.72 -17.41 13.31
N ALA A 25 13.47 -17.43 14.42
CA ALA A 25 14.54 -18.41 14.63
C ALA A 25 13.99 -19.85 14.62
N ARG A 26 12.84 -20.09 15.22
CA ARG A 26 12.23 -21.42 15.20
C ARG A 26 11.88 -21.89 13.79
N MET A 27 11.40 -20.99 12.93
CA MET A 27 11.10 -21.31 11.54
C MET A 27 12.38 -21.64 10.75
N LEU A 28 13.41 -20.83 10.92
CA LEU A 28 14.67 -21.02 10.21
C LEU A 28 15.40 -22.30 10.66
N GLU A 29 15.42 -22.59 11.98
CA GLU A 29 16.00 -23.82 12.53
C GLU A 29 15.21 -25.08 12.13
N ALA A 30 13.91 -24.95 11.92
CA ALA A 30 13.07 -26.05 11.42
C ALA A 30 13.27 -26.33 9.93
N GLY A 31 14.12 -25.55 9.25
CA GLY A 31 14.41 -25.75 7.83
C GLY A 31 13.39 -25.13 6.89
N GLU A 32 12.60 -24.17 7.34
CA GLU A 32 11.68 -23.45 6.46
C GLU A 32 12.44 -22.77 5.32
N ASP A 33 11.83 -22.74 4.15
CA ASP A 33 12.37 -22.01 3.00
C ASP A 33 12.50 -20.52 3.35
N ARG A 34 13.74 -20.02 3.31
CA ARG A 34 14.04 -18.64 3.66
C ARG A 34 13.38 -17.64 2.73
N LEU A 35 13.20 -17.98 1.46
CA LEU A 35 12.47 -17.12 0.53
C LEU A 35 10.98 -17.02 0.89
N TYR A 36 10.40 -18.13 1.35
CA TYR A 36 9.04 -18.10 1.87
C TYR A 36 8.92 -17.18 3.09
N VAL A 37 9.84 -17.31 4.04
CA VAL A 37 9.88 -16.44 5.23
C VAL A 37 10.05 -14.98 4.82
N ALA A 38 10.98 -14.70 3.91
CA ALA A 38 11.21 -13.35 3.38
C ALA A 38 9.96 -12.76 2.71
N ARG A 39 9.22 -13.54 1.93
CA ARG A 39 7.95 -13.11 1.32
C ARG A 39 6.94 -12.70 2.38
N ARG A 40 6.85 -13.47 3.46
CA ARG A 40 5.95 -13.15 4.57
C ARG A 40 6.37 -11.86 5.29
N VAL A 41 7.67 -11.65 5.48
CA VAL A 41 8.20 -10.43 6.10
C VAL A 41 7.93 -9.20 5.22
N VAL A 42 8.12 -9.30 3.90
CA VAL A 42 7.73 -8.26 2.95
C VAL A 42 6.22 -7.98 3.02
N ARG A 43 5.41 -9.03 3.10
CA ARG A 43 3.96 -8.90 3.26
C ARG A 43 3.59 -8.12 4.52
N MET A 44 4.26 -8.38 5.64
CA MET A 44 4.03 -7.65 6.91
C MET A 44 4.32 -6.16 6.73
N ALA A 45 5.36 -5.81 5.99
CA ALA A 45 5.71 -4.42 5.73
C ALA A 45 4.59 -3.65 5.01
N VAL A 46 3.94 -4.25 4.03
CA VAL A 46 2.88 -3.58 3.26
C VAL A 46 1.51 -3.66 3.94
N GLU A 47 1.24 -4.73 4.66
CA GLU A 47 -0.06 -4.95 5.32
C GLU A 47 -0.19 -4.18 6.63
N ASP A 48 0.83 -4.27 7.51
CA ASP A 48 0.75 -3.78 8.89
C ASP A 48 1.50 -2.47 9.15
N ILE A 49 2.53 -2.17 8.35
CA ILE A 49 3.25 -0.89 8.45
C ILE A 49 2.69 0.10 7.42
N GLY A 50 2.59 -0.32 6.17
CA GLY A 50 2.03 0.48 5.10
C GLY A 50 2.69 1.85 5.01
N LEU A 51 1.86 2.88 4.89
CA LEU A 51 2.33 4.26 4.76
C LEU A 51 2.62 4.97 6.09
N ALA A 52 2.47 4.28 7.23
CA ALA A 52 2.99 4.81 8.49
C ALA A 52 4.51 4.94 8.44
N ASP A 53 5.18 3.99 7.77
CA ASP A 53 6.61 4.07 7.46
C ASP A 53 6.89 3.46 6.08
N PRO A 54 6.93 4.28 5.01
CA PRO A 54 7.15 3.79 3.64
C PRO A 54 8.50 3.09 3.44
N ASN A 55 9.49 3.32 4.32
CA ASN A 55 10.80 2.68 4.22
C ASN A 55 10.73 1.18 4.53
N ALA A 56 9.72 0.73 5.25
CA ALA A 56 9.60 -0.67 5.67
C ALA A 56 9.64 -1.65 4.48
N LEU A 57 8.97 -1.33 3.39
CA LEU A 57 8.98 -2.17 2.18
C LEU A 57 10.40 -2.29 1.61
N GLY A 58 11.12 -1.20 1.47
CA GLY A 58 12.50 -1.20 0.96
C GLY A 58 13.45 -1.98 1.87
N ILE A 59 13.30 -1.84 3.18
CA ILE A 59 14.13 -2.55 4.17
C ILE A 59 13.91 -4.06 4.10
N THR A 60 12.68 -4.50 3.97
CA THR A 60 12.38 -5.94 3.87
C THR A 60 12.85 -6.53 2.54
N LEU A 61 12.77 -5.79 1.44
CA LEU A 61 13.32 -6.20 0.16
C LEU A 61 14.85 -6.25 0.21
N ALA A 62 15.50 -5.29 0.85
CA ALA A 62 16.94 -5.30 1.06
C ALA A 62 17.37 -6.51 1.90
N ALA A 63 16.59 -6.88 2.91
CA ALA A 63 16.86 -8.07 3.72
C ALA A 63 16.78 -9.36 2.90
N ARG A 64 15.80 -9.48 2.00
CA ARG A 64 15.72 -10.60 1.06
C ARG A 64 16.96 -10.68 0.18
N ASP A 65 17.38 -9.56 -0.38
CA ASP A 65 18.55 -9.50 -1.26
C ASP A 65 19.84 -9.82 -0.48
N ALA A 66 19.98 -9.30 0.73
CA ALA A 66 21.13 -9.58 1.60
C ALA A 66 21.19 -11.08 1.97
N PHE A 67 20.05 -11.68 2.31
CA PHE A 67 19.99 -13.12 2.55
C PHE A 67 20.44 -13.92 1.35
N ASP A 68 19.96 -13.60 0.16
CA ASP A 68 20.31 -14.30 -1.08
C ASP A 68 21.80 -14.15 -1.39
N PHE A 69 22.36 -12.97 -1.18
CA PHE A 69 23.77 -12.68 -1.42
C PHE A 69 24.71 -13.33 -0.40
N LEU A 70 24.35 -13.29 0.89
CA LEU A 70 25.20 -13.80 1.98
C LEU A 70 25.09 -15.32 2.16
N GLY A 71 23.92 -15.88 1.85
CA GLY A 71 23.66 -17.29 2.10
C GLY A 71 23.41 -17.62 3.58
N ILE A 72 23.36 -18.91 3.87
CA ILE A 72 23.09 -19.46 5.20
C ILE A 72 24.43 -19.76 5.88
N PRO A 73 24.62 -19.44 7.18
CA PRO A 73 23.66 -18.85 8.12
C PRO A 73 23.70 -17.32 8.18
N GLU A 74 24.67 -16.67 7.57
CA GLU A 74 24.94 -15.23 7.74
C GLU A 74 23.76 -14.37 7.29
N GLY A 75 23.06 -14.79 6.24
CA GLY A 75 21.90 -14.07 5.71
C GLY A 75 20.70 -14.04 6.63
N ASP A 76 20.61 -14.98 7.57
CA ASP A 76 19.51 -15.03 8.54
C ASP A 76 19.47 -13.78 9.42
N LEU A 77 20.62 -13.18 9.69
CA LEU A 77 20.70 -11.96 10.49
C LEU A 77 20.03 -10.76 9.77
N ALA A 78 20.09 -10.72 8.44
CA ALA A 78 19.40 -9.68 7.67
C ALA A 78 17.87 -9.79 7.84
N LEU A 79 17.32 -10.99 7.84
CA LEU A 79 15.89 -11.22 8.13
C LEU A 79 15.54 -10.81 9.56
N ALA A 80 16.40 -11.15 10.53
CA ALA A 80 16.22 -10.75 11.93
C ALA A 80 16.20 -9.22 12.09
N GLN A 81 17.11 -8.52 11.44
CA GLN A 81 17.16 -7.06 11.47
C GLN A 81 15.87 -6.45 10.89
N ALA A 82 15.39 -6.96 9.76
CA ALA A 82 14.14 -6.50 9.17
C ALA A 82 12.94 -6.72 10.09
N VAL A 83 12.86 -7.88 10.73
CA VAL A 83 11.78 -8.22 11.67
C VAL A 83 11.77 -7.26 12.87
N VAL A 84 12.93 -6.96 13.46
CA VAL A 84 13.04 -5.98 14.56
C VAL A 84 12.60 -4.60 14.08
N TYR A 85 13.02 -4.20 12.89
CA TYR A 85 12.60 -2.92 12.32
C TYR A 85 11.08 -2.82 12.21
N LEU A 86 10.42 -3.88 11.67
CA LEU A 86 8.97 -3.89 11.54
C LEU A 86 8.26 -3.82 12.90
N CYS A 87 8.81 -4.50 13.92
CA CYS A 87 8.24 -4.44 15.27
C CYS A 87 8.30 -3.02 15.86
N ALA A 88 9.38 -2.30 15.61
CA ALA A 88 9.58 -0.95 16.13
C ALA A 88 8.86 0.12 15.29
N ALA A 89 8.50 -0.18 14.05
CA ALA A 89 7.85 0.77 13.15
C ALA A 89 6.42 1.10 13.61
N PRO A 90 5.93 2.32 13.31
CA PRO A 90 4.52 2.62 13.50
C PRO A 90 3.65 1.72 12.61
N LYS A 91 2.44 1.43 13.05
CA LYS A 91 1.54 0.47 12.41
C LYS A 91 0.38 1.19 11.72
N SER A 92 0.12 0.81 10.46
CA SER A 92 -1.09 1.20 9.74
C SER A 92 -1.47 0.13 8.72
N ASN A 93 -2.71 -0.30 8.76
CA ASN A 93 -3.29 -1.18 7.74
C ASN A 93 -4.25 -0.43 6.80
N ALA A 94 -4.17 0.91 6.77
CA ALA A 94 -5.15 1.73 6.04
C ALA A 94 -5.16 1.44 4.53
N VAL A 95 -3.99 1.21 3.91
CA VAL A 95 -3.92 0.84 2.49
C VAL A 95 -4.49 -0.56 2.26
N TYR A 96 -4.18 -1.50 3.14
CA TYR A 96 -4.72 -2.87 3.07
C TYR A 96 -6.25 -2.87 3.13
N THR A 97 -6.84 -2.18 4.09
CA THR A 97 -8.31 -2.09 4.22
C THR A 97 -8.94 -1.34 3.05
N ALA A 98 -8.30 -0.27 2.57
CA ALA A 98 -8.76 0.49 1.41
C ALA A 98 -8.81 -0.40 0.16
N TYR A 99 -7.74 -1.13 -0.12
CA TYR A 99 -7.68 -2.01 -1.29
C TYR A 99 -8.68 -3.15 -1.22
N SER A 100 -8.90 -3.71 -0.03
CA SER A 100 -9.94 -4.73 0.19
C SER A 100 -11.33 -4.20 -0.15
N ALA A 101 -11.65 -2.97 0.26
CA ALA A 101 -12.92 -2.32 -0.06
C ALA A 101 -13.07 -2.05 -1.56
N VAL A 102 -11.97 -1.63 -2.22
CA VAL A 102 -11.94 -1.46 -3.68
C VAL A 102 -12.25 -2.77 -4.38
N LEU A 103 -11.63 -3.87 -3.96
CA LEU A 103 -11.86 -5.19 -4.57
C LEU A 103 -13.32 -5.63 -4.47
N GLU A 104 -13.99 -5.36 -3.36
CA GLU A 104 -15.41 -5.65 -3.20
C GLU A 104 -16.27 -4.88 -4.22
N ASP A 105 -15.99 -3.60 -4.41
CA ASP A 105 -16.71 -2.79 -5.40
C ASP A 105 -16.38 -3.20 -6.83
N VAL A 106 -15.12 -3.52 -7.13
CA VAL A 106 -14.70 -4.00 -8.45
C VAL A 106 -15.42 -5.29 -8.83
N GLU A 107 -15.62 -6.20 -7.89
CA GLU A 107 -16.36 -7.46 -8.15
C GLU A 107 -17.77 -7.19 -8.70
N ARG A 108 -18.44 -6.14 -8.21
CA ARG A 108 -19.78 -5.76 -8.66
C ARG A 108 -19.78 -4.85 -9.90
N THR A 109 -18.70 -4.16 -10.20
CA THR A 109 -18.66 -3.08 -11.21
C THR A 109 -17.64 -3.33 -12.34
N ALA A 110 -17.07 -4.54 -12.43
CA ALA A 110 -16.01 -4.87 -13.38
C ALA A 110 -16.41 -4.65 -14.86
N GLN A 111 -17.70 -4.68 -15.15
CA GLN A 111 -18.26 -4.48 -16.50
C GLN A 111 -18.56 -3.00 -16.80
N ASP A 112 -18.48 -2.12 -15.82
CA ASP A 112 -18.80 -0.71 -16.01
C ASP A 112 -17.71 -0.01 -16.84
N PRO A 113 -18.10 0.84 -17.78
CA PRO A 113 -17.12 1.51 -18.64
C PRO A 113 -16.34 2.58 -17.90
N VAL A 114 -15.11 2.83 -18.37
CA VAL A 114 -14.33 3.98 -17.91
C VAL A 114 -15.04 5.27 -18.34
N PRO A 115 -15.17 6.28 -17.45
CA PRO A 115 -15.78 7.56 -17.82
C PRO A 115 -15.12 8.17 -19.06
N LEU A 116 -15.93 8.78 -19.93
CA LEU A 116 -15.47 9.30 -21.24
C LEU A 116 -14.30 10.29 -21.11
N HIS A 117 -14.34 11.18 -20.13
CA HIS A 117 -13.31 12.18 -19.92
C HIS A 117 -11.94 11.59 -19.52
N LEU A 118 -11.91 10.36 -19.02
CA LEU A 118 -10.67 9.65 -18.66
C LEU A 118 -10.11 8.79 -19.81
N ARG A 119 -10.84 8.67 -20.94
CA ARG A 119 -10.40 7.87 -22.08
C ARG A 119 -9.51 8.68 -23.00
N ASN A 120 -8.44 8.07 -23.52
CA ASN A 120 -7.59 8.70 -24.50
C ASN A 120 -8.27 8.70 -25.89
N ALA A 121 -8.37 9.86 -26.51
CA ALA A 121 -8.87 10.01 -27.87
C ALA A 121 -7.72 9.88 -28.88
N VAL A 122 -7.38 8.65 -29.25
CA VAL A 122 -6.24 8.33 -30.14
C VAL A 122 -6.61 8.57 -31.60
N THR A 123 -7.88 8.43 -31.99
CA THR A 123 -8.38 8.60 -33.35
C THR A 123 -9.45 9.69 -33.42
N GLY A 124 -9.69 10.23 -34.63
CA GLY A 124 -10.79 11.16 -34.87
C GLY A 124 -12.17 10.58 -34.51
N LEU A 125 -12.34 9.28 -34.75
CA LEU A 125 -13.57 8.58 -34.40
C LEU A 125 -13.79 8.55 -32.86
N MET A 126 -12.73 8.29 -32.10
CA MET A 126 -12.78 8.31 -30.62
C MET A 126 -13.13 9.70 -30.10
N LYS A 127 -12.56 10.77 -30.69
CA LYS A 127 -12.94 12.15 -30.39
C LYS A 127 -14.41 12.41 -30.68
N GLY A 128 -14.92 11.89 -31.77
CA GLY A 128 -16.34 12.01 -32.15
C GLY A 128 -17.28 11.32 -31.14
N PHE A 129 -16.81 10.31 -30.41
CA PHE A 129 -17.56 9.67 -29.34
C PHE A 129 -17.41 10.37 -27.98
N GLY A 130 -16.70 11.49 -27.89
CA GLY A 130 -16.52 12.24 -26.66
C GLY A 130 -15.37 11.76 -25.78
N TYR A 131 -14.47 10.92 -26.29
CA TYR A 131 -13.30 10.46 -25.52
C TYR A 131 -12.41 11.64 -25.16
N GLY A 132 -12.11 11.78 -23.86
CA GLY A 132 -11.28 12.85 -23.34
C GLY A 132 -11.99 14.19 -23.16
N GLU A 133 -13.27 14.30 -23.54
CA GLU A 133 -14.04 15.54 -23.37
C GLU A 133 -14.26 15.82 -21.87
N GLY A 134 -13.89 17.03 -21.43
CA GLY A 134 -13.98 17.43 -20.02
C GLY A 134 -12.79 17.03 -19.17
N TYR A 135 -11.76 16.42 -19.76
CA TYR A 135 -10.53 16.12 -19.04
C TYR A 135 -9.79 17.41 -18.64
N GLN A 136 -9.38 17.49 -17.38
CA GLN A 136 -8.60 18.61 -16.86
C GLN A 136 -7.20 18.12 -16.49
N TYR A 137 -6.19 18.63 -17.19
CA TYR A 137 -4.80 18.29 -16.94
C TYR A 137 -4.31 18.98 -15.67
N ALA A 138 -4.06 18.20 -14.61
CA ALA A 138 -3.73 18.74 -13.29
C ALA A 138 -2.48 19.63 -13.29
N HIS A 139 -1.51 19.36 -14.16
CA HIS A 139 -0.29 20.16 -14.26
C HIS A 139 -0.54 21.58 -14.78
N ASP A 140 -1.67 21.83 -15.47
CA ASP A 140 -2.07 23.17 -15.93
C ASP A 140 -2.69 23.99 -14.80
N GLN A 141 -3.06 23.38 -13.68
CA GLN A 141 -3.57 24.07 -12.51
C GLN A 141 -2.42 24.60 -11.66
N GLU A 142 -2.59 25.78 -11.07
CA GLU A 142 -1.60 26.37 -10.17
C GLU A 142 -1.31 25.44 -8.98
N SER A 143 -2.35 24.88 -8.36
CA SER A 143 -2.25 23.95 -7.24
C SER A 143 -1.79 22.53 -7.62
N LYS A 144 -1.71 22.23 -8.93
CA LYS A 144 -1.49 20.88 -9.48
C LYS A 144 -2.61 19.89 -9.10
N VAL A 145 -3.77 20.42 -8.76
CA VAL A 145 -4.97 19.63 -8.42
C VAL A 145 -6.13 20.12 -9.31
N ALA A 146 -6.74 19.21 -10.03
CA ALA A 146 -7.93 19.47 -10.81
C ALA A 146 -9.17 18.93 -10.07
N ASP A 147 -10.24 19.72 -10.03
CA ASP A 147 -11.53 19.23 -9.49
C ASP A 147 -12.25 18.44 -10.59
N MET A 148 -11.94 17.18 -10.68
CA MET A 148 -12.46 16.28 -11.70
C MET A 148 -12.82 14.94 -11.07
N GLN A 149 -14.00 14.43 -11.38
CA GLN A 149 -14.43 13.11 -10.90
C GLN A 149 -13.69 12.01 -11.67
N CYS A 150 -12.88 11.21 -10.95
CA CYS A 150 -12.10 10.13 -11.56
C CYS A 150 -12.70 8.74 -11.32
N LEU A 151 -13.67 8.60 -10.42
CA LEU A 151 -14.42 7.35 -10.25
C LEU A 151 -15.58 7.29 -11.24
N PRO A 152 -16.07 6.08 -11.56
CA PRO A 152 -17.33 5.94 -12.28
C PRO A 152 -18.49 6.62 -11.53
N ASP A 153 -19.52 7.08 -12.24
CA ASP A 153 -20.63 7.82 -11.63
C ASP A 153 -21.30 7.07 -10.48
N ASN A 154 -21.44 5.76 -10.60
CA ASN A 154 -22.06 4.93 -9.56
C ASN A 154 -21.19 4.77 -8.30
N LEU A 155 -19.91 5.15 -8.36
CA LEU A 155 -18.94 5.09 -7.27
C LEU A 155 -18.42 6.47 -6.85
N LYS A 156 -18.97 7.55 -7.39
CA LYS A 156 -18.45 8.92 -7.24
C LYS A 156 -18.29 9.38 -5.80
N ASP A 157 -19.12 8.86 -4.88
CA ASP A 157 -19.12 9.25 -3.46
C ASP A 157 -18.27 8.31 -2.59
N ARG A 158 -17.62 7.32 -3.20
CA ARG A 158 -16.77 6.38 -2.45
C ARG A 158 -15.50 7.04 -1.97
N VAL A 159 -15.18 6.76 -0.70
CA VAL A 159 -13.89 7.07 -0.10
C VAL A 159 -13.34 5.75 0.42
N TYR A 160 -12.27 5.27 -0.16
CA TYR A 160 -11.67 3.99 0.22
C TYR A 160 -10.52 4.15 1.20
N TYR A 161 -9.68 5.15 0.96
CA TYR A 161 -8.46 5.35 1.74
C TYR A 161 -8.72 6.33 2.88
N HIS A 162 -8.58 5.83 4.12
CA HIS A 162 -8.72 6.59 5.35
C HIS A 162 -7.37 6.58 6.08
N PRO A 163 -6.47 7.55 5.80
CA PRO A 163 -5.16 7.59 6.42
C PRO A 163 -5.24 7.74 7.93
N THR A 164 -4.30 7.09 8.64
CA THR A 164 -4.19 7.18 10.09
C THR A 164 -3.33 8.37 10.51
N GLU A 165 -3.24 8.59 11.83
CA GLU A 165 -2.35 9.57 12.44
C GLU A 165 -0.96 8.98 12.75
N GLU A 166 -0.70 7.72 12.35
CA GLU A 166 0.52 7.01 12.70
C GLU A 166 1.69 7.34 11.76
N GLY A 167 2.85 7.66 12.33
CA GLY A 167 4.07 7.92 11.59
C GLY A 167 3.91 8.98 10.51
N ILE A 168 4.50 8.74 9.35
CA ILE A 168 4.43 9.64 8.17
C ILE A 168 3.02 9.75 7.59
N GLU A 169 2.16 8.76 7.82
CA GLU A 169 0.79 8.79 7.30
C GLU A 169 0.00 9.99 7.82
N LYS A 170 0.33 10.53 8.98
CA LYS A 170 -0.23 11.78 9.48
C LYS A 170 -0.05 12.93 8.48
N ARG A 171 1.10 13.02 7.82
CA ARG A 171 1.37 14.04 6.79
C ARG A 171 0.55 13.80 5.54
N ILE A 172 0.38 12.53 5.15
CA ILE A 172 -0.47 12.15 4.02
C ILE A 172 -1.91 12.57 4.29
N LYS A 173 -2.41 12.30 5.49
CA LYS A 173 -3.75 12.71 5.92
C LYS A 173 -3.95 14.22 5.80
N ALA A 174 -3.00 15.01 6.32
CA ALA A 174 -3.06 16.47 6.24
C ALA A 174 -3.04 16.95 4.78
N ARG A 175 -2.21 16.35 3.95
CA ARG A 175 -2.14 16.69 2.51
C ARG A 175 -3.44 16.37 1.78
N LEU A 176 -4.05 15.23 2.04
CA LEU A 176 -5.32 14.86 1.42
C LEU A 176 -6.47 15.78 1.86
N GLU A 177 -6.49 16.23 3.10
CA GLU A 177 -7.47 17.21 3.59
C GLU A 177 -7.30 18.55 2.86
N GLU A 178 -6.06 19.01 2.67
CA GLU A 178 -5.74 20.20 1.88
C GLU A 178 -6.23 20.08 0.42
N ILE A 179 -5.96 18.94 -0.22
CA ILE A 179 -6.42 18.66 -1.59
C ILE A 179 -7.93 18.72 -1.68
N ARG A 180 -8.66 18.16 -0.72
CA ARG A 180 -10.13 18.21 -0.68
C ARG A 180 -10.64 19.64 -0.56
N LYS A 181 -9.97 20.50 0.22
CA LYS A 181 -10.30 21.93 0.33
C LYS A 181 -10.09 22.66 -0.98
N ILE A 182 -8.99 22.40 -1.68
CA ILE A 182 -8.70 22.99 -3.00
C ILE A 182 -9.80 22.62 -3.99
N LYS A 183 -10.20 21.35 -4.05
CA LYS A 183 -11.25 20.88 -4.95
C LYS A 183 -12.60 21.53 -4.64
N ARG A 184 -12.97 21.67 -3.37
CA ARG A 184 -14.20 22.35 -2.98
C ARG A 184 -14.21 23.82 -3.39
N ALA A 185 -13.10 24.52 -3.17
CA ALA A 185 -12.97 25.92 -3.57
C ALA A 185 -13.05 26.11 -5.08
N ALA A 186 -12.59 25.15 -5.88
CA ALA A 186 -12.68 25.20 -7.34
C ALA A 186 -14.11 24.92 -7.86
N SER A 187 -14.96 24.25 -7.06
CA SER A 187 -16.36 23.97 -7.41
C SER A 187 -17.31 25.14 -7.13
N ASP A 188 -16.92 26.09 -6.26
CA ASP A 188 -17.68 27.30 -5.90
C ASP A 188 -17.34 28.43 -6.89
#